data_edf5fab6f1790dade78c8f10fc7eb324
#
_entry.id   edf5fab6f1790dade78c8f10fc7eb324
#
_cell.length_a   1.000
_cell.length_b   1.000
_cell.length_c   1.000
_cell.angle_alpha   90.00
_cell.angle_beta   90.00
_cell.angle_gamma   90.00
#
_symmetry.space_group_name_H-M   'P 1'
#
loop_
_entity.id
_entity.type
_entity.pdbx_description
1 polymer ?
#
loop_
_entity_poly.entity_id
_entity_poly.type
_entity_poly.pdbx_seq_one_letter_code
_entity_poly.pdbx_strand_id
1 'polypeptide(L)'
;MDENKNFEIGEEKKTGFVGDLLNTCVKYFKWVVLAIVLVILVSGIRTVKQGEVAVVLRFGKLTGKTREEQIHEPGLLLAFPYIIDRVVTVPTGQIFELTVDTHYTEGTMSSDVLENGYCITGDFNVAVISTSLKYVISDPVAYALYTSDVEATVRGVVSAAITSCAASAEIDRLLTDAKEEFASDVIERAQKSLDAMECGVRITTMDIGTIAPPAEVKNYFDQVNAATVSAATQQTLAEQYRDILIPNAQSEANATVSNARIKQNEAIGDASQLLSEFYGCLDEYESDPDLVILRLYNAKMAQLYQKAGKTTFVDDLPPAATP
;
A
#
# COMPACT_ATOMS: atom_id res chain seq x y z
N MET A 1 11.86 0.12 -130.45
CA MET A 1 11.24 1.43 -130.42
C MET A 1 10.17 1.35 -129.38
N ASP A 2 10.58 1.27 -128.24
CA ASP A 2 9.59 1.27 -127.19
C ASP A 2 10.16 1.80 -125.89
N GLU A 3 9.66 2.87 -125.42
CA GLU A 3 9.95 3.52 -124.22
C GLU A 3 9.13 2.87 -123.13
N ASN A 4 9.77 2.19 -122.22
CA ASN A 4 9.13 1.73 -121.00
C ASN A 4 9.52 2.67 -119.83
N LYS A 5 8.67 3.64 -119.56
CA LYS A 5 8.81 4.47 -118.39
C LYS A 5 8.30 3.68 -117.15
N ASN A 6 9.17 3.22 -116.32
CA ASN A 6 8.81 2.70 -114.99
C ASN A 6 8.41 3.88 -114.09
N PHE A 7 7.14 3.86 -113.73
CA PHE A 7 6.58 4.79 -112.74
C PHE A 7 6.85 4.22 -111.33
N GLU A 8 7.89 4.68 -110.63
CA GLU A 8 8.08 4.42 -109.22
C GLU A 8 7.03 5.21 -108.43
N ILE A 9 6.08 4.47 -107.84
CA ILE A 9 5.13 5.05 -106.92
C ILE A 9 5.85 5.16 -105.59
N GLY A 10 6.30 6.39 -105.28
CA GLY A 10 6.76 6.72 -103.97
C GLY A 10 5.61 6.63 -102.96
N GLU A 11 5.64 5.57 -102.08
CA GLU A 11 4.79 5.54 -100.89
C GLU A 11 5.24 6.64 -99.90
N GLU A 12 4.67 7.83 -100.00
CA GLU A 12 4.66 8.77 -98.89
C GLU A 12 3.87 8.15 -97.73
N LYS A 13 4.59 7.68 -96.71
CA LYS A 13 4.01 7.41 -95.41
C LYS A 13 3.43 8.71 -94.82
N LYS A 14 2.15 8.98 -95.12
CA LYS A 14 1.34 9.95 -94.37
C LYS A 14 1.19 9.39 -92.95
N THR A 15 2.18 9.54 -92.09
CA THR A 15 1.95 9.55 -90.67
C THR A 15 1.08 10.73 -90.32
N GLY A 16 -0.23 10.48 -90.28
CA GLY A 16 -1.18 11.53 -89.97
C GLY A 16 -0.84 12.16 -88.63
N PHE A 17 -1.13 13.45 -88.50
CA PHE A 17 -1.03 14.29 -87.29
C PHE A 17 -1.40 13.54 -86.03
N VAL A 18 -2.30 12.55 -86.07
CA VAL A 18 -2.69 11.65 -84.99
C VAL A 18 -1.60 10.65 -84.58
N GLY A 19 -0.78 10.18 -85.59
CA GLY A 19 0.32 9.30 -85.27
C GLY A 19 1.52 9.96 -84.53
N ASP A 20 1.78 11.20 -84.95
CA ASP A 20 2.82 12.02 -84.27
C ASP A 20 2.40 12.48 -82.86
N LEU A 21 1.11 12.81 -82.72
CA LEU A 21 0.51 13.10 -81.42
C LEU A 21 0.53 11.87 -80.52
N LEU A 22 0.18 10.66 -81.01
CA LEU A 22 0.22 9.42 -80.27
C LEU A 22 1.64 9.06 -79.84
N ASN A 23 2.64 9.21 -80.75
CA ASN A 23 4.07 8.95 -80.42
C ASN A 23 4.60 9.92 -79.38
N THR A 24 4.20 11.18 -79.45
CA THR A 24 4.57 12.22 -78.49
C THR A 24 3.92 11.94 -77.11
N CYS A 25 2.61 11.60 -77.09
CA CYS A 25 1.93 11.18 -75.88
C CYS A 25 2.53 9.95 -75.24
N VAL A 26 2.91 8.90 -76.00
CA VAL A 26 3.58 7.70 -75.50
C VAL A 26 4.95 7.99 -74.90
N LYS A 27 5.71 8.93 -75.53
CA LYS A 27 7.01 9.37 -75.03
C LYS A 27 6.88 10.09 -73.67
N TYR A 28 5.95 11.03 -73.54
CA TYR A 28 5.73 11.69 -72.25
C TYR A 28 5.10 10.75 -71.24
N PHE A 29 4.20 9.84 -71.65
CA PHE A 29 3.61 8.84 -70.77
C PHE A 29 4.66 7.94 -70.08
N LYS A 30 5.73 7.53 -70.84
CA LYS A 30 6.86 6.76 -70.23
C LYS A 30 7.55 7.57 -69.13
N TRP A 31 7.79 8.85 -69.35
CA TRP A 31 8.42 9.72 -68.34
C TRP A 31 7.52 9.96 -67.13
N VAL A 32 6.20 10.13 -67.35
CA VAL A 32 5.21 10.25 -66.25
C VAL A 32 5.15 8.96 -65.45
N VAL A 33 5.11 7.79 -66.11
CA VAL A 33 5.12 6.51 -65.42
C VAL A 33 6.43 6.33 -64.65
N LEU A 34 7.58 6.68 -65.21
CA LEU A 34 8.89 6.62 -64.54
C LEU A 34 8.88 7.57 -63.31
N ALA A 35 8.35 8.76 -63.44
CA ALA A 35 8.27 9.71 -62.34
C ALA A 35 7.33 9.19 -61.21
N ILE A 36 6.21 8.60 -61.56
CA ILE A 36 5.28 7.98 -60.60
C ILE A 36 5.98 6.83 -59.87
N VAL A 37 6.69 5.94 -60.59
CA VAL A 37 7.43 4.83 -59.99
C VAL A 37 8.50 5.35 -59.05
N LEU A 38 9.22 6.41 -59.41
CA LEU A 38 10.25 7.04 -58.59
C LEU A 38 9.62 7.65 -57.30
N VAL A 39 8.52 8.35 -57.40
CA VAL A 39 7.76 8.89 -56.25
C VAL A 39 7.29 7.77 -55.32
N ILE A 40 6.81 6.66 -55.87
CA ILE A 40 6.38 5.47 -55.11
C ILE A 40 7.58 4.86 -54.36
N LEU A 41 8.75 4.73 -55.01
CA LEU A 41 9.95 4.16 -54.36
C LEU A 41 10.46 5.08 -53.23
N VAL A 42 10.49 6.41 -53.44
CA VAL A 42 10.91 7.36 -52.39
C VAL A 42 9.90 7.42 -51.25
N SER A 43 8.61 7.25 -51.50
CA SER A 43 7.55 7.20 -50.48
C SER A 43 7.72 6.04 -49.47
N GLY A 44 8.49 5.01 -49.80
CA GLY A 44 8.75 3.86 -48.91
C GLY A 44 9.82 4.09 -47.84
N ILE A 45 10.51 5.23 -47.89
CA ILE A 45 11.55 5.55 -46.89
C ILE A 45 10.86 6.06 -45.61
N ARG A 46 11.05 5.31 -44.50
CA ARG A 46 10.57 5.65 -43.16
C ARG A 46 11.73 5.76 -42.21
N THR A 47 11.61 6.65 -41.22
CA THR A 47 12.59 6.79 -40.16
C THR A 47 11.95 6.31 -38.85
N VAL A 48 12.61 5.36 -38.17
CA VAL A 48 12.23 4.88 -36.85
C VAL A 48 12.99 5.68 -35.81
N LYS A 49 12.28 6.26 -34.85
CA LYS A 49 12.88 7.09 -33.78
C LYS A 49 13.60 6.22 -32.75
N GLN A 50 14.53 6.84 -32.02
CA GLN A 50 15.20 6.20 -30.89
C GLN A 50 14.18 5.88 -29.79
N GLY A 51 14.20 4.65 -29.25
CA GLY A 51 13.20 4.16 -28.27
C GLY A 51 11.95 3.52 -28.89
N GLU A 52 11.86 3.50 -30.21
CA GLU A 52 10.80 2.81 -30.96
C GLU A 52 11.41 1.70 -31.82
N VAL A 53 10.65 0.65 -32.04
CA VAL A 53 10.97 -0.39 -33.04
C VAL A 53 9.87 -0.43 -34.08
N ALA A 54 10.21 -0.82 -35.29
CA ALA A 54 9.24 -0.95 -36.36
C ALA A 54 9.00 -2.42 -36.71
N VAL A 55 7.72 -2.78 -36.85
CA VAL A 55 7.26 -4.07 -37.37
C VAL A 55 6.65 -3.84 -38.74
N VAL A 56 7.14 -4.57 -39.75
CA VAL A 56 6.68 -4.42 -41.14
C VAL A 56 5.74 -5.56 -41.49
N LEU A 57 4.53 -5.20 -41.86
CA LEU A 57 3.49 -6.12 -42.35
C LEU A 57 3.34 -5.97 -43.86
N ARG A 58 3.75 -6.97 -44.62
CA ARG A 58 3.59 -7.03 -46.08
C ARG A 58 2.30 -7.74 -46.42
N PHE A 59 1.37 -7.03 -47.05
CA PHE A 59 0.02 -7.54 -47.35
C PHE A 59 -0.66 -8.15 -46.10
N GLY A 60 -0.42 -7.57 -44.90
CA GLY A 60 -0.97 -8.06 -43.64
C GLY A 60 -0.24 -9.25 -43.02
N LYS A 61 0.86 -9.73 -43.62
CA LYS A 61 1.71 -10.79 -43.04
C LYS A 61 3.03 -10.21 -42.58
N LEU A 62 3.55 -10.75 -41.48
CA LEU A 62 4.87 -10.40 -40.97
C LEU A 62 5.97 -10.66 -42.01
N THR A 63 6.88 -9.71 -42.14
CA THR A 63 8.07 -9.84 -43.00
C THR A 63 9.22 -10.36 -42.15
N GLY A 64 9.81 -11.48 -42.51
CA GLY A 64 10.89 -12.15 -41.78
C GLY A 64 10.47 -13.53 -41.25
N LYS A 65 11.45 -14.45 -41.18
CA LYS A 65 11.22 -15.83 -40.68
C LYS A 65 11.52 -15.96 -39.19
N THR A 66 12.42 -15.12 -38.69
CA THR A 66 12.85 -15.11 -37.28
C THR A 66 12.33 -13.86 -36.60
N ARG A 67 12.07 -13.91 -35.28
CA ARG A 67 11.60 -12.74 -34.50
C ARG A 67 12.53 -11.54 -34.61
N GLU A 68 13.84 -11.77 -34.65
CA GLU A 68 14.84 -10.73 -34.83
C GLU A 68 14.74 -10.03 -36.19
N GLU A 69 14.42 -10.78 -37.27
CA GLU A 69 14.22 -10.22 -38.60
C GLU A 69 12.89 -9.44 -38.74
N GLN A 70 11.94 -9.69 -37.84
CA GLN A 70 10.62 -9.03 -37.82
C GLN A 70 10.65 -7.67 -37.13
N ILE A 71 11.68 -7.44 -36.29
CA ILE A 71 11.86 -6.22 -35.50
C ILE A 71 12.96 -5.38 -36.16
N HIS A 72 12.61 -4.18 -36.59
CA HIS A 72 13.56 -3.24 -37.15
C HIS A 72 13.93 -2.20 -36.11
N GLU A 73 15.26 -2.12 -35.81
CA GLU A 73 15.83 -1.18 -34.87
C GLU A 73 15.69 0.29 -35.33
N PRO A 74 15.90 1.27 -34.41
CA PRO A 74 15.89 2.68 -34.75
C PRO A 74 16.86 3.03 -35.88
N GLY A 75 16.39 3.76 -36.88
CA GLY A 75 17.20 4.14 -38.02
C GLY A 75 16.37 4.34 -39.29
N LEU A 76 17.05 4.23 -40.44
CA LEU A 76 16.43 4.34 -41.74
C LEU A 76 15.85 2.98 -42.16
N LEU A 77 14.54 2.91 -42.29
CA LEU A 77 13.82 1.74 -42.73
C LEU A 77 13.38 1.92 -44.20
N LEU A 78 13.82 0.96 -45.05
CA LEU A 78 13.36 0.86 -46.42
C LEU A 78 12.19 -0.12 -46.51
N ALA A 79 10.97 0.38 -46.50
CA ALA A 79 9.76 -0.39 -46.68
C ALA A 79 9.16 -0.11 -48.07
N PHE A 80 8.32 -1.00 -48.58
CA PHE A 80 7.54 -0.70 -49.77
C PHE A 80 6.44 0.34 -49.44
N PRO A 81 5.93 1.04 -50.46
CA PRO A 81 4.86 2.03 -50.25
C PRO A 81 3.66 1.45 -49.48
N TYR A 82 2.93 2.30 -48.77
CA TYR A 82 1.81 1.98 -47.87
C TYR A 82 0.80 0.96 -48.41
N ILE A 83 0.67 0.81 -49.72
CA ILE A 83 -0.23 -0.17 -50.34
C ILE A 83 0.28 -1.61 -50.13
N ILE A 84 1.60 -1.81 -50.03
CA ILE A 84 2.24 -3.12 -49.94
C ILE A 84 2.66 -3.41 -48.49
N ASP A 85 3.40 -2.47 -47.86
CA ASP A 85 3.96 -2.63 -46.53
C ASP A 85 3.28 -1.64 -45.57
N ARG A 86 2.70 -2.18 -44.48
CA ARG A 86 2.22 -1.41 -43.34
C ARG A 86 3.31 -1.46 -42.26
N VAL A 87 3.89 -0.32 -41.94
CA VAL A 87 4.87 -0.19 -40.87
C VAL A 87 4.13 0.26 -39.59
N VAL A 88 4.22 -0.57 -38.56
CA VAL A 88 3.70 -0.29 -37.22
C VAL A 88 4.90 0.05 -36.34
N THR A 89 4.97 1.28 -35.83
CA THR A 89 5.98 1.70 -34.87
C THR A 89 5.51 1.42 -33.45
N VAL A 90 6.33 0.73 -32.68
CA VAL A 90 6.03 0.31 -31.30
C VAL A 90 7.05 0.90 -30.35
N PRO A 91 6.66 1.70 -29.37
CA PRO A 91 7.57 2.26 -28.38
C PRO A 91 7.95 1.19 -27.36
N THR A 92 9.20 0.72 -27.40
CA THR A 92 9.71 -0.35 -26.52
C THR A 92 10.43 0.14 -25.29
N GLY A 93 10.88 1.40 -25.29
CA GLY A 93 11.61 2.02 -24.17
C GLY A 93 10.75 2.87 -23.24
N GLN A 94 9.44 2.85 -23.40
CA GLN A 94 8.53 3.73 -22.67
C GLN A 94 7.68 2.92 -21.69
N ILE A 95 7.50 3.48 -20.49
CA ILE A 95 6.54 2.98 -19.49
C ILE A 95 5.22 3.70 -19.74
N PHE A 96 4.16 2.94 -19.91
CA PHE A 96 2.80 3.45 -20.05
C PHE A 96 2.11 3.41 -18.69
N GLU A 97 1.46 4.49 -18.33
CA GLU A 97 0.64 4.59 -17.13
C GLU A 97 -0.84 4.61 -17.53
N LEU A 98 -1.61 3.76 -16.89
CA LEU A 98 -3.03 3.60 -17.15
C LEU A 98 -3.79 3.60 -15.82
N THR A 99 -4.69 4.54 -15.65
CA THR A 99 -5.62 4.55 -14.53
C THR A 99 -6.82 3.68 -14.85
N VAL A 100 -7.09 2.72 -13.99
CA VAL A 100 -8.27 1.87 -14.06
C VAL A 100 -9.22 2.31 -12.97
N ASP A 101 -10.16 3.15 -13.37
CA ASP A 101 -11.21 3.75 -12.54
C ASP A 101 -12.60 3.17 -12.84
N THR A 102 -12.64 1.99 -13.47
CA THR A 102 -13.89 1.30 -13.84
C THR A 102 -14.77 1.01 -12.62
N HIS A 103 -14.17 1.05 -11.44
CA HIS A 103 -14.79 0.80 -10.16
C HIS A 103 -14.77 2.04 -9.25
N TYR A 104 -14.45 3.22 -9.82
CA TYR A 104 -14.41 4.47 -9.11
C TYR A 104 -14.94 5.61 -10.00
N THR A 105 -15.94 6.33 -9.53
CA THR A 105 -16.44 7.55 -10.18
C THR A 105 -16.40 8.67 -9.16
N GLU A 106 -15.42 9.57 -9.32
CA GLU A 106 -15.27 10.74 -8.47
C GLU A 106 -16.39 11.74 -8.76
N GLY A 107 -17.17 12.08 -7.74
CA GLY A 107 -18.04 13.25 -7.74
C GLY A 107 -19.45 13.09 -8.31
N THR A 108 -19.86 11.91 -8.73
CA THR A 108 -21.25 11.71 -9.16
C THR A 108 -22.03 11.05 -8.03
N MET A 109 -22.62 11.86 -7.16
CA MET A 109 -23.75 11.42 -6.32
C MET A 109 -24.97 11.23 -7.23
N SER A 110 -24.90 10.32 -8.18
CA SER A 110 -26.06 9.87 -8.92
C SER A 110 -26.66 8.68 -8.19
N SER A 111 -27.97 8.73 -8.01
CA SER A 111 -28.78 7.68 -7.39
C SER A 111 -28.75 6.33 -8.12
N ASP A 112 -28.02 6.21 -9.21
CA ASP A 112 -27.84 4.99 -9.98
C ASP A 112 -26.50 4.32 -9.65
N VAL A 113 -26.50 3.61 -8.53
CA VAL A 113 -25.41 2.74 -8.07
C VAL A 113 -25.02 1.70 -9.14
N LEU A 114 -25.88 1.43 -10.10
CA LEU A 114 -25.68 0.48 -11.21
C LEU A 114 -24.79 1.02 -12.33
N GLU A 115 -24.66 2.33 -12.48
CA GLU A 115 -23.78 2.95 -13.50
C GLU A 115 -22.36 3.25 -12.99
N ASN A 116 -22.18 3.28 -11.67
CA ASN A 116 -20.94 3.72 -11.01
C ASN A 116 -20.04 2.56 -10.59
N GLY A 117 -19.66 1.67 -11.45
CA GLY A 117 -18.70 0.60 -11.24
C GLY A 117 -18.28 0.32 -9.78
N TYR A 118 -18.77 -0.73 -9.17
CA TYR A 118 -18.36 -1.19 -7.84
C TYR A 118 -17.99 -2.67 -7.86
N CYS A 119 -17.15 -3.09 -6.91
CA CYS A 119 -16.84 -4.50 -6.69
C CYS A 119 -17.62 -5.03 -5.49
N ILE A 120 -18.03 -6.28 -5.57
CA ILE A 120 -18.55 -7.02 -4.43
C ILE A 120 -17.40 -7.86 -3.87
N THR A 121 -17.12 -7.73 -2.58
CA THR A 121 -16.11 -8.49 -1.87
C THR A 121 -16.62 -9.87 -1.44
N GLY A 122 -15.71 -10.76 -1.03
CA GLY A 122 -16.06 -12.13 -0.62
C GLY A 122 -16.99 -12.21 0.59
N ASP A 123 -17.00 -11.18 1.41
CA ASP A 123 -17.90 -11.00 2.55
C ASP A 123 -19.19 -10.21 2.23
N PHE A 124 -19.53 -10.12 0.93
CA PHE A 124 -20.73 -9.44 0.40
C PHE A 124 -20.80 -7.95 0.67
N ASN A 125 -19.68 -7.31 0.95
CA ASN A 125 -19.60 -5.85 1.04
C ASN A 125 -19.38 -5.23 -0.34
N VAL A 126 -19.72 -3.95 -0.47
CA VAL A 126 -19.49 -3.19 -1.70
C VAL A 126 -18.28 -2.29 -1.52
N ALA A 127 -17.33 -2.39 -2.45
CA ALA A 127 -16.11 -1.59 -2.46
C ALA A 127 -15.95 -0.84 -3.78
N VAL A 128 -15.49 0.39 -3.69
CA VAL A 128 -15.05 1.22 -4.80
C VAL A 128 -13.53 1.17 -4.84
N ILE A 129 -12.95 0.75 -5.97
CA ILE A 129 -11.51 0.55 -6.12
C ILE A 129 -11.00 1.38 -7.29
N SER A 130 -10.02 2.26 -7.04
CA SER A 130 -9.27 2.99 -8.05
C SER A 130 -7.82 2.55 -8.03
N THR A 131 -7.27 2.25 -9.21
CA THR A 131 -5.90 1.76 -9.35
C THR A 131 -5.16 2.46 -10.46
N SER A 132 -3.86 2.66 -10.30
CA SER A 132 -2.94 3.11 -11.34
C SER A 132 -1.99 1.97 -11.70
N LEU A 133 -1.91 1.66 -12.97
CA LEU A 133 -1.14 0.55 -13.52
C LEU A 133 -0.03 1.08 -14.40
N LYS A 134 1.18 0.53 -14.26
CA LYS A 134 2.31 0.78 -15.15
C LYS A 134 2.65 -0.49 -15.92
N TYR A 135 2.73 -0.38 -17.23
CA TYR A 135 3.07 -1.50 -18.10
C TYR A 135 4.07 -1.11 -19.17
N VAL A 136 4.75 -2.10 -19.71
CA VAL A 136 5.71 -1.97 -20.82
C VAL A 136 5.35 -2.94 -21.92
N ILE A 137 5.74 -2.62 -23.15
CA ILE A 137 5.61 -3.53 -24.28
C ILE A 137 6.81 -4.48 -24.27
N SER A 138 6.56 -5.74 -23.96
CA SER A 138 7.60 -6.80 -23.90
C SER A 138 7.83 -7.47 -25.23
N ASP A 139 6.78 -7.59 -26.04
CA ASP A 139 6.84 -8.20 -27.38
C ASP A 139 6.23 -7.28 -28.43
N PRO A 140 7.06 -6.52 -29.15
CA PRO A 140 6.60 -5.57 -30.18
C PRO A 140 5.84 -6.22 -31.32
N VAL A 141 6.18 -7.49 -31.64
CA VAL A 141 5.55 -8.21 -32.76
C VAL A 141 4.14 -8.62 -32.39
N ALA A 142 3.96 -9.19 -31.18
CA ALA A 142 2.66 -9.55 -30.65
C ALA A 142 1.78 -8.29 -30.51
N TYR A 143 2.32 -7.21 -29.95
CA TYR A 143 1.64 -5.93 -29.81
C TYR A 143 1.13 -5.38 -31.16
N ALA A 144 1.97 -5.40 -32.20
CA ALA A 144 1.61 -4.88 -33.53
C ALA A 144 0.54 -5.71 -34.26
N LEU A 145 0.43 -7.01 -33.91
CA LEU A 145 -0.52 -7.92 -34.53
C LEU A 145 -1.86 -7.99 -33.80
N TYR A 146 -1.87 -7.71 -32.48
CA TYR A 146 -2.99 -8.01 -31.62
C TYR A 146 -4.22 -7.17 -31.96
N THR A 147 -4.21 -5.91 -31.65
CA THR A 147 -5.35 -4.99 -31.85
C THR A 147 -4.92 -3.57 -32.01
N SER A 148 -5.79 -2.75 -32.56
CA SER A 148 -5.58 -1.30 -32.65
C SER A 148 -5.73 -0.59 -31.29
N ASP A 149 -6.36 -1.23 -30.29
CA ASP A 149 -6.63 -0.65 -28.97
C ASP A 149 -6.21 -1.62 -27.86
N VAL A 150 -4.89 -1.65 -27.64
CA VAL A 150 -4.29 -2.45 -26.55
C VAL A 150 -4.61 -1.86 -25.19
N GLU A 151 -4.72 -0.53 -25.10
CA GLU A 151 -5.03 0.15 -23.82
C GLU A 151 -6.40 -0.27 -23.29
N ALA A 152 -7.43 -0.25 -24.13
CA ALA A 152 -8.77 -0.71 -23.75
C ALA A 152 -8.77 -2.19 -23.34
N THR A 153 -7.97 -3.03 -24.02
CA THR A 153 -7.83 -4.45 -23.66
C THR A 153 -7.17 -4.63 -22.30
N VAL A 154 -6.05 -3.95 -22.05
CA VAL A 154 -5.36 -3.99 -20.74
C VAL A 154 -6.30 -3.51 -19.64
N ARG A 155 -7.00 -2.40 -19.86
CA ARG A 155 -8.01 -1.86 -18.94
C ARG A 155 -9.09 -2.91 -18.61
N GLY A 156 -9.65 -3.55 -19.60
CA GLY A 156 -10.69 -4.56 -19.43
C GLY A 156 -10.19 -5.79 -18.67
N VAL A 157 -8.99 -6.29 -19.00
CA VAL A 157 -8.38 -7.46 -18.33
C VAL A 157 -8.06 -7.15 -16.88
N VAL A 158 -7.48 -5.97 -16.60
CA VAL A 158 -7.15 -5.54 -15.24
C VAL A 158 -8.42 -5.33 -14.42
N SER A 159 -9.45 -4.70 -14.98
CA SER A 159 -10.75 -4.56 -14.34
C SER A 159 -11.38 -5.90 -13.97
N ALA A 160 -11.35 -6.88 -14.88
CA ALA A 160 -11.83 -8.23 -14.60
C ALA A 160 -11.02 -8.95 -13.52
N ALA A 161 -9.69 -8.75 -13.51
CA ALA A 161 -8.81 -9.30 -12.47
C ALA A 161 -9.10 -8.68 -11.10
N ILE A 162 -9.27 -7.34 -11.03
CA ILE A 162 -9.66 -6.62 -9.81
C ILE A 162 -10.98 -7.19 -9.26
N THR A 163 -12.00 -7.29 -10.08
CA THR A 163 -13.31 -7.83 -9.68
C THR A 163 -13.21 -9.26 -9.15
N SER A 164 -12.42 -10.09 -9.84
CA SER A 164 -12.23 -11.48 -9.44
C SER A 164 -11.44 -11.65 -8.14
N CYS A 165 -10.42 -10.80 -7.90
CA CYS A 165 -9.66 -10.81 -6.66
C CYS A 165 -10.48 -10.22 -5.50
N ALA A 166 -11.21 -9.12 -5.74
CA ALA A 166 -12.10 -8.52 -4.75
C ALA A 166 -13.17 -9.49 -4.26
N ALA A 167 -13.77 -10.29 -5.17
CA ALA A 167 -14.75 -11.31 -4.81
C ALA A 167 -14.19 -12.44 -3.92
N SER A 168 -12.88 -12.57 -3.82
CA SER A 168 -12.20 -13.57 -2.99
C SER A 168 -11.67 -13.00 -1.67
N ALA A 169 -11.68 -11.68 -1.49
CA ALA A 169 -11.10 -10.97 -0.36
C ALA A 169 -12.16 -10.38 0.56
N GLU A 170 -11.84 -10.25 1.85
CA GLU A 170 -12.66 -9.55 2.84
C GLU A 170 -12.36 -8.05 2.82
N ILE A 171 -13.38 -7.20 2.97
CA ILE A 171 -13.24 -5.74 2.86
C ILE A 171 -12.30 -5.18 3.92
N ASP A 172 -12.35 -5.69 5.16
CA ASP A 172 -11.50 -5.21 6.25
C ASP A 172 -10.01 -5.44 5.97
N ARG A 173 -9.65 -6.58 5.36
CA ARG A 173 -8.29 -6.87 4.94
C ARG A 173 -7.83 -5.95 3.80
N LEU A 174 -8.72 -5.66 2.85
CA LEU A 174 -8.44 -4.76 1.73
C LEU A 174 -8.22 -3.31 2.19
N LEU A 175 -8.91 -2.89 3.26
CA LEU A 175 -8.79 -1.52 3.79
C LEU A 175 -7.55 -1.32 4.67
N THR A 176 -7.00 -2.40 5.26
CA THR A 176 -5.89 -2.33 6.24
C THR A 176 -4.56 -2.79 5.64
N ASP A 177 -4.25 -4.09 5.74
CA ASP A 177 -2.90 -4.60 5.57
C ASP A 177 -2.66 -5.36 4.26
N ALA A 178 -3.72 -5.74 3.54
CA ALA A 178 -3.63 -6.63 2.38
C ALA A 178 -3.53 -5.91 1.03
N LYS A 179 -3.33 -4.59 0.98
CA LYS A 179 -3.29 -3.84 -0.29
C LYS A 179 -2.18 -4.31 -1.22
N GLU A 180 -0.98 -4.57 -0.69
CA GLU A 180 0.17 -5.04 -1.47
C GLU A 180 -0.04 -6.48 -1.98
N GLU A 181 -0.58 -7.35 -1.12
CA GLU A 181 -0.95 -8.72 -1.47
C GLU A 181 -2.01 -8.73 -2.57
N PHE A 182 -3.07 -7.93 -2.41
CA PHE A 182 -4.13 -7.76 -3.40
C PHE A 182 -3.60 -7.24 -4.74
N ALA A 183 -2.71 -6.23 -4.73
CA ALA A 183 -2.08 -5.73 -5.96
C ALA A 183 -1.28 -6.82 -6.67
N SER A 184 -0.53 -7.63 -5.91
CA SER A 184 0.25 -8.75 -6.45
C SER A 184 -0.63 -9.82 -7.10
N ASP A 185 -1.73 -10.21 -6.44
CA ASP A 185 -2.69 -11.19 -6.95
C ASP A 185 -3.39 -10.69 -8.22
N VAL A 186 -3.74 -9.40 -8.26
CA VAL A 186 -4.34 -8.79 -9.46
C VAL A 186 -3.33 -8.77 -10.61
N ILE A 187 -2.07 -8.39 -10.36
CA ILE A 187 -1.01 -8.40 -11.38
C ILE A 187 -0.82 -9.81 -11.93
N GLU A 188 -0.70 -10.82 -11.07
CA GLU A 188 -0.51 -12.20 -11.50
C GLU A 188 -1.67 -12.70 -12.38
N ARG A 189 -2.90 -12.46 -11.94
CA ARG A 189 -4.10 -12.86 -12.67
C ARG A 189 -4.29 -12.11 -13.98
N ALA A 190 -4.04 -10.80 -13.97
CA ALA A 190 -4.11 -9.97 -15.17
C ALA A 190 -3.02 -10.37 -16.17
N GLN A 191 -1.76 -10.54 -15.72
CA GLN A 191 -0.66 -10.95 -16.58
C GLN A 191 -0.92 -12.30 -17.23
N LYS A 192 -1.41 -13.27 -16.47
CA LYS A 192 -1.77 -14.60 -17.02
C LYS A 192 -2.83 -14.49 -18.13
N SER A 193 -3.79 -13.59 -17.97
CA SER A 193 -4.81 -13.36 -18.99
C SER A 193 -4.25 -12.63 -20.22
N LEU A 194 -3.37 -11.63 -20.02
CA LEU A 194 -2.70 -10.91 -21.11
C LEU A 194 -1.74 -11.83 -21.90
N ASP A 195 -1.04 -12.73 -21.20
CA ASP A 195 -0.15 -13.72 -21.82
C ASP A 195 -0.96 -14.73 -22.67
N ALA A 196 -2.11 -15.18 -22.16
CA ALA A 196 -3.01 -16.06 -22.90
C ALA A 196 -3.62 -15.41 -24.16
N MET A 197 -3.74 -14.09 -24.16
CA MET A 197 -4.20 -13.31 -25.32
C MET A 197 -3.08 -12.95 -26.28
N GLU A 198 -1.82 -13.23 -25.95
CA GLU A 198 -0.64 -12.91 -26.75
C GLU A 198 -0.54 -11.42 -27.16
N CYS A 199 -0.98 -10.50 -26.29
CA CYS A 199 -0.99 -9.06 -26.61
C CYS A 199 0.37 -8.36 -26.47
N GLY A 200 1.42 -9.06 -26.01
CA GLY A 200 2.79 -8.56 -25.96
C GLY A 200 3.05 -7.48 -24.91
N VAL A 201 2.18 -7.38 -23.89
CA VAL A 201 2.28 -6.37 -22.80
C VAL A 201 2.69 -7.07 -21.51
N ARG A 202 3.53 -6.40 -20.72
CA ARG A 202 3.92 -6.82 -19.37
C ARG A 202 3.62 -5.75 -18.35
N ILE A 203 2.87 -6.11 -17.33
CA ILE A 203 2.60 -5.25 -16.18
C ILE A 203 3.87 -5.17 -15.33
N THR A 204 4.28 -3.96 -14.97
CA THR A 204 5.48 -3.72 -14.16
C THR A 204 5.10 -3.46 -12.71
N THR A 205 4.12 -2.58 -12.49
CA THR A 205 3.69 -2.17 -11.16
C THR A 205 2.22 -1.80 -11.20
N MET A 206 1.54 -2.03 -10.11
CA MET A 206 0.18 -1.58 -9.89
C MET A 206 0.11 -0.92 -8.52
N ASP A 207 -0.34 0.31 -8.51
CA ASP A 207 -0.55 1.09 -7.29
C ASP A 207 -2.06 1.19 -7.03
N ILE A 208 -2.46 0.79 -5.83
CA ILE A 208 -3.86 0.91 -5.40
C ILE A 208 -4.04 2.31 -4.82
N GLY A 209 -4.78 3.16 -5.53
CA GLY A 209 -5.05 4.53 -5.11
C GLY A 209 -6.02 4.56 -3.93
N THR A 210 -7.27 4.17 -4.18
CA THR A 210 -8.33 4.24 -3.17
C THR A 210 -9.11 2.93 -3.14
N ILE A 211 -9.32 2.39 -1.94
CA ILE A 211 -10.33 1.38 -1.65
C ILE A 211 -11.23 2.01 -0.61
N ALA A 212 -12.51 2.15 -0.90
CA ALA A 212 -13.48 2.76 0.00
C ALA A 212 -14.86 2.13 -0.16
N PRO A 213 -15.67 2.09 0.90
CA PRO A 213 -17.08 1.80 0.74
C PRO A 213 -17.77 2.95 -0.01
N PRO A 214 -18.91 2.70 -0.68
CA PRO A 214 -19.70 3.75 -1.33
C PRO A 214 -20.03 4.90 -0.38
N ALA A 215 -20.15 6.12 -0.93
CA ALA A 215 -20.33 7.33 -0.12
C ALA A 215 -21.56 7.30 0.78
N GLU A 216 -22.63 6.65 0.33
CA GLU A 216 -23.90 6.53 1.06
C GLU A 216 -23.76 5.70 2.36
N VAL A 217 -22.89 4.70 2.36
CA VAL A 217 -22.71 3.81 3.53
C VAL A 217 -21.46 4.12 4.34
N LYS A 218 -20.58 5.00 3.83
CA LYS A 218 -19.33 5.36 4.48
C LYS A 218 -19.51 5.82 5.93
N ASN A 219 -20.50 6.67 6.19
CA ASN A 219 -20.77 7.18 7.53
C ASN A 219 -21.14 6.06 8.52
N TYR A 220 -21.88 5.05 8.06
CA TYR A 220 -22.25 3.90 8.91
C TYR A 220 -21.06 3.00 9.15
N PHE A 221 -20.23 2.80 8.13
CA PHE A 221 -18.99 2.04 8.24
C PHE A 221 -18.00 2.68 9.22
N ASP A 222 -17.84 4.00 9.12
CA ASP A 222 -16.99 4.78 10.04
C ASP A 222 -17.52 4.71 11.49
N GLN A 223 -18.84 4.70 11.70
CA GLN A 223 -19.46 4.54 13.03
C GLN A 223 -19.20 3.15 13.61
N VAL A 224 -19.32 2.08 12.82
CA VAL A 224 -19.00 0.70 13.25
C VAL A 224 -17.55 0.57 13.64
N ASN A 225 -16.63 1.10 12.81
CA ASN A 225 -15.20 1.11 13.11
C ASN A 225 -14.89 1.90 14.38
N ALA A 226 -15.47 3.10 14.54
CA ALA A 226 -15.32 3.90 15.74
C ALA A 226 -15.84 3.18 16.99
N ALA A 227 -16.98 2.48 16.89
CA ALA A 227 -17.53 1.69 17.98
C ALA A 227 -16.62 0.51 18.35
N THR A 228 -16.07 -0.20 17.36
CA THR A 228 -15.14 -1.31 17.56
C THR A 228 -13.85 -0.86 18.25
N VAL A 229 -13.25 0.25 17.77
CA VAL A 229 -12.06 0.85 18.39
C VAL A 229 -12.35 1.32 19.81
N SER A 230 -13.53 1.94 20.04
CA SER A 230 -13.96 2.38 21.37
C SER A 230 -14.12 1.19 22.33
N ALA A 231 -14.73 0.09 21.87
CA ALA A 231 -14.88 -1.13 22.69
C ALA A 231 -13.51 -1.73 23.05
N ALA A 232 -12.59 -1.86 22.08
CA ALA A 232 -11.22 -2.34 22.33
C ALA A 232 -10.46 -1.42 23.30
N THR A 233 -10.62 -0.11 23.14
CA THR A 233 -10.00 0.87 24.05
C THR A 233 -10.55 0.74 25.47
N GLN A 234 -11.86 0.58 25.65
CA GLN A 234 -12.46 0.38 26.96
C GLN A 234 -11.98 -0.93 27.61
N GLN A 235 -11.87 -2.00 26.84
CA GLN A 235 -11.30 -3.25 27.33
C GLN A 235 -9.85 -3.06 27.82
N THR A 236 -9.02 -2.41 27.02
CA THR A 236 -7.61 -2.14 27.38
C THR A 236 -7.52 -1.27 28.65
N LEU A 237 -8.36 -0.24 28.77
CA LEU A 237 -8.42 0.60 29.97
C LEU A 237 -8.87 -0.18 31.22
N ALA A 238 -9.86 -1.07 31.06
CA ALA A 238 -10.31 -1.93 32.15
C ALA A 238 -9.20 -2.91 32.60
N GLU A 239 -8.45 -3.46 31.66
CA GLU A 239 -7.30 -4.32 31.96
C GLU A 239 -6.19 -3.54 32.67
N GLN A 240 -5.84 -2.36 32.20
CA GLN A 240 -4.87 -1.47 32.86
C GLN A 240 -5.31 -1.11 34.28
N TYR A 241 -6.59 -0.79 34.46
CA TYR A 241 -7.14 -0.48 35.78
C TYR A 241 -7.05 -1.68 36.73
N ARG A 242 -7.38 -2.87 36.25
CA ARG A 242 -7.19 -4.14 37.01
C ARG A 242 -5.74 -4.36 37.41
N ASP A 243 -4.83 -4.16 36.45
CA ASP A 243 -3.38 -4.41 36.66
C ASP A 243 -2.74 -3.40 37.62
N ILE A 244 -3.34 -2.23 37.81
CA ILE A 244 -2.94 -1.25 38.80
C ILE A 244 -3.63 -1.51 40.14
N LEU A 245 -4.93 -1.77 40.16
CA LEU A 245 -5.73 -1.85 41.37
C LEU A 245 -5.36 -3.09 42.21
N ILE A 246 -5.20 -4.26 41.57
CA ILE A 246 -4.92 -5.52 42.27
C ILE A 246 -3.54 -5.48 42.99
N PRO A 247 -2.44 -5.08 42.35
CA PRO A 247 -1.13 -4.98 43.01
C PRO A 247 -1.11 -3.90 44.13
N ASN A 248 -1.81 -2.78 43.94
CA ASN A 248 -1.91 -1.73 44.95
C ASN A 248 -2.65 -2.25 46.21
N ALA A 249 -3.80 -2.88 46.03
CA ALA A 249 -4.55 -3.45 47.13
C ALA A 249 -3.74 -4.56 47.86
N GLN A 250 -3.01 -5.35 47.10
CA GLN A 250 -2.14 -6.41 47.66
C GLN A 250 -0.93 -5.83 48.42
N SER A 251 -0.37 -4.73 47.89
CA SER A 251 0.70 -3.99 48.60
C SER A 251 0.20 -3.36 49.90
N GLU A 252 -0.98 -2.76 49.90
CA GLU A 252 -1.59 -2.15 51.10
C GLU A 252 -1.92 -3.23 52.14
N ALA A 253 -2.47 -4.38 51.73
CA ALA A 253 -2.73 -5.50 52.60
C ALA A 253 -1.41 -6.05 53.25
N ASN A 254 -0.38 -6.22 52.43
CA ASN A 254 0.92 -6.65 52.89
C ASN A 254 1.56 -5.66 53.87
N ALA A 255 1.45 -4.35 53.57
CA ALA A 255 1.94 -3.30 54.47
C ALA A 255 1.16 -3.30 55.81
N THR A 256 -0.14 -3.53 55.78
CA THR A 256 -0.96 -3.64 57.00
C THR A 256 -0.56 -4.82 57.84
N VAL A 257 -0.37 -6.01 57.24
CA VAL A 257 0.10 -7.22 57.95
C VAL A 257 1.51 -7.02 58.48
N SER A 258 2.41 -6.42 57.69
CA SER A 258 3.79 -6.15 58.14
C SER A 258 3.81 -5.19 59.34
N ASN A 259 3.04 -4.08 59.26
CA ASN A 259 2.94 -3.14 60.38
C ASN A 259 2.35 -3.77 61.63
N ALA A 260 1.36 -4.67 61.50
CA ALA A 260 0.81 -5.43 62.64
C ALA A 260 1.87 -6.35 63.26
N ARG A 261 2.69 -7.04 62.45
CA ARG A 261 3.79 -7.88 62.92
C ARG A 261 4.88 -7.07 63.61
N ILE A 262 5.22 -5.90 63.10
CA ILE A 262 6.19 -4.99 63.73
C ILE A 262 5.68 -4.61 65.12
N LYS A 263 4.42 -4.15 65.25
CA LYS A 263 3.82 -3.79 66.56
C LYS A 263 3.77 -4.99 67.53
N GLN A 264 3.48 -6.18 67.00
CA GLN A 264 3.51 -7.42 67.79
C GLN A 264 4.92 -7.70 68.34
N ASN A 265 5.94 -7.60 67.47
CA ASN A 265 7.32 -7.81 67.87
C ASN A 265 7.81 -6.74 68.85
N GLU A 266 7.43 -5.49 68.65
CA GLU A 266 7.71 -4.40 69.62
C GLU A 266 7.10 -4.70 70.98
N ALA A 267 5.81 -5.09 71.02
CA ALA A 267 5.12 -5.42 72.29
C ALA A 267 5.75 -6.62 72.98
N ILE A 268 6.16 -7.65 72.22
CA ILE A 268 6.89 -8.83 72.78
C ILE A 268 8.28 -8.41 73.28
N GLY A 269 8.97 -7.54 72.50
CA GLY A 269 10.27 -7.00 72.88
C GLY A 269 10.18 -6.20 74.17
N ASP A 270 9.23 -5.27 74.26
CA ASP A 270 9.01 -4.46 75.48
C ASP A 270 8.65 -5.34 76.68
N ALA A 271 7.76 -6.32 76.48
CA ALA A 271 7.44 -7.26 77.55
C ALA A 271 8.65 -8.12 78.01
N SER A 272 9.46 -8.54 77.03
CA SER A 272 10.69 -9.32 77.34
C SER A 272 11.73 -8.48 78.04
N GLN A 273 11.83 -7.19 77.67
CA GLN A 273 12.72 -6.27 78.36
C GLN A 273 12.30 -6.02 79.82
N LEU A 274 11.01 -5.76 80.05
CA LEU A 274 10.47 -5.57 81.38
C LEU A 274 10.62 -6.80 82.22
N LEU A 275 10.45 -8.02 81.65
CA LEU A 275 10.69 -9.26 82.35
C LEU A 275 12.15 -9.49 82.72
N SER A 276 13.06 -9.11 81.82
CA SER A 276 14.54 -9.20 82.11
C SER A 276 14.93 -8.20 83.16
N GLU A 277 14.43 -6.96 83.15
CA GLU A 277 14.65 -5.97 84.21
C GLU A 277 14.08 -6.43 85.53
N PHE A 278 12.91 -7.08 85.55
CA PHE A 278 12.31 -7.65 86.75
C PHE A 278 13.17 -8.76 87.31
N TYR A 279 13.61 -9.75 86.52
CA TYR A 279 14.45 -10.83 87.03
C TYR A 279 15.83 -10.31 87.56
N GLY A 280 16.41 -9.36 86.83
CA GLY A 280 17.65 -8.69 87.28
C GLY A 280 17.47 -7.97 88.58
N CYS A 281 16.36 -7.30 88.82
CA CYS A 281 16.05 -6.70 90.11
C CYS A 281 15.68 -7.68 91.20
N LEU A 282 15.11 -8.86 90.82
CA LEU A 282 14.72 -9.92 91.78
C LEU A 282 15.99 -10.51 92.46
N ASP A 283 17.01 -10.82 91.69
CA ASP A 283 18.28 -11.38 92.22
C ASP A 283 18.96 -10.41 93.14
N GLU A 284 18.96 -9.09 92.87
CA GLU A 284 19.49 -8.02 93.71
C GLU A 284 18.61 -7.85 94.99
N TYR A 285 17.30 -7.95 94.87
CA TYR A 285 16.36 -7.82 95.99
C TYR A 285 16.47 -8.97 97.00
N GLU A 286 16.71 -10.17 96.52
CA GLU A 286 17.00 -11.36 97.41
C GLU A 286 18.25 -11.15 98.22
N SER A 287 19.24 -10.37 97.72
CA SER A 287 20.51 -10.10 98.40
C SER A 287 20.42 -8.91 99.36
N ASP A 288 19.76 -7.78 99.01
CA ASP A 288 19.57 -6.59 99.88
C ASP A 288 18.30 -5.85 99.48
N PRO A 289 17.17 -6.13 100.17
CA PRO A 289 15.85 -5.57 99.84
C PRO A 289 15.77 -4.05 100.01
N ASP A 290 16.41 -3.48 101.04
CA ASP A 290 16.27 -2.06 101.34
C ASP A 290 17.03 -1.20 100.35
N LEU A 291 18.15 -1.63 99.87
CA LEU A 291 18.92 -0.93 98.83
C LEU A 291 18.14 -0.88 97.48
N VAL A 292 17.51 -2.00 97.09
CA VAL A 292 16.78 -2.09 95.86
C VAL A 292 15.54 -1.20 95.88
N ILE A 293 14.81 -1.23 97.01
CA ILE A 293 13.62 -0.33 97.19
C ILE A 293 14.05 1.14 97.09
N LEU A 294 15.10 1.53 97.72
CA LEU A 294 15.60 2.90 97.68
C LEU A 294 16.02 3.31 96.24
N ARG A 295 16.70 2.41 95.54
CA ARG A 295 17.13 2.65 94.14
C ARG A 295 15.92 2.81 93.22
N LEU A 296 14.92 1.90 93.29
CA LEU A 296 13.69 1.98 92.49
C LEU A 296 12.87 3.23 92.76
N TYR A 297 12.75 3.61 94.06
CA TYR A 297 12.08 4.82 94.47
C TYR A 297 12.75 6.06 93.86
N ASN A 298 14.07 6.20 94.00
CA ASN A 298 14.82 7.31 93.44
C ASN A 298 14.71 7.36 91.92
N ALA A 299 14.74 6.24 91.20
CA ALA A 299 14.60 6.13 89.76
C ALA A 299 13.19 6.58 89.34
N LYS A 300 12.12 6.16 90.06
CA LYS A 300 10.75 6.58 89.75
C LYS A 300 10.48 8.05 90.08
N MET A 301 11.07 8.55 91.17
CA MET A 301 10.99 10.01 91.47
C MET A 301 11.71 10.84 90.41
N ALA A 302 12.85 10.44 89.92
CA ALA A 302 13.55 11.11 88.83
C ALA A 302 12.71 11.18 87.53
N GLN A 303 12.04 10.08 87.19
CA GLN A 303 11.09 10.06 86.04
C GLN A 303 9.90 10.97 86.27
N LEU A 304 9.34 11.04 87.49
CA LEU A 304 8.25 11.93 87.85
C LEU A 304 8.66 13.41 87.72
N TYR A 305 9.85 13.75 88.20
CA TYR A 305 10.37 15.11 88.06
C TYR A 305 10.60 15.53 86.61
N GLN A 306 11.06 14.60 85.76
CA GLN A 306 11.21 14.86 84.31
C GLN A 306 9.86 15.10 83.65
N LYS A 307 8.80 14.34 84.00
CA LYS A 307 7.44 14.47 83.44
C LYS A 307 6.68 15.68 84.00
N ALA A 308 6.97 16.15 85.21
CA ALA A 308 6.26 17.26 85.86
C ALA A 308 6.60 18.63 85.33
N GLY A 309 7.63 18.79 84.50
CA GLY A 309 7.94 20.03 83.75
C GLY A 309 8.34 21.23 84.64
N LYS A 310 7.64 21.45 85.78
CA LYS A 310 7.90 22.53 86.75
C LYS A 310 7.66 22.03 88.15
N THR A 311 8.70 21.84 88.95
CA THR A 311 8.57 21.47 90.35
C THR A 311 8.83 22.70 91.22
N THR A 312 7.93 22.99 92.19
CA THR A 312 8.12 24.00 93.18
C THR A 312 8.28 23.33 94.53
N PHE A 313 9.47 23.54 95.17
CA PHE A 313 9.68 23.03 96.49
C PHE A 313 8.96 24.01 97.46
N VAL A 314 8.06 23.47 98.33
CA VAL A 314 7.40 24.25 99.37
C VAL A 314 8.12 23.81 100.67
N ASP A 315 8.92 24.77 101.26
CA ASP A 315 9.79 24.56 102.36
C ASP A 315 9.09 24.56 103.75
N ASP A 316 7.75 24.96 103.76
CA ASP A 316 6.97 24.92 104.99
C ASP A 316 5.65 24.20 104.79
N LEU A 317 5.56 22.99 105.29
CA LEU A 317 4.28 22.46 105.65
C LEU A 317 3.90 22.99 107.03
N PRO A 318 2.76 23.61 107.23
CA PRO A 318 2.30 23.97 108.55
C PRO A 318 2.15 22.72 109.39
N PRO A 319 2.49 22.79 110.69
CA PRO A 319 2.45 21.61 111.61
C PRO A 319 1.00 21.07 111.54
N ALA A 320 0.92 19.68 111.30
CA ALA A 320 -0.34 18.99 111.28
C ALA A 320 -1.10 19.29 112.56
N ALA A 321 -2.31 19.84 112.41
CA ALA A 321 -3.25 20.02 113.56
C ALA A 321 -3.52 18.66 114.15
N THR A 322 -3.00 18.32 115.30
CA THR A 322 -3.36 17.14 116.08
C THR A 322 -4.78 17.35 116.61
N PRO A 323 -5.63 16.32 116.67
CA PRO A 323 -7.04 16.31 117.04
C PRO A 323 -7.27 16.70 118.48
#